data_971e8f60c16a65e5872253851112a038
#
_entry.id   971e8f60c16a65e5872253851112a038
#
_cell.length_a   1.000
_cell.length_b   1.000
_cell.length_c   1.000
_cell.angle_alpha   90.00
_cell.angle_beta   90.00
_cell.angle_gamma   90.00
#
_symmetry.space_group_name_H-M   'P 1'
#
loop_
_entity.id
_entity.type
_entity.pdbx_description
1 polymer ?
#
loop_
_entity_poly.entity_id
_entity_poly.type
_entity_poly.pdbx_seq_one_letter_code
_entity_poly.pdbx_strand_id
1 'polypeptide(L)'
;MSKRTIVDANTFFGFYPRRKVDSSLEALLQIMKENGVSKALTLSLKGVFYSYEEGNEETLRVCKNHRNLMPVATLDPRRFLGGRSEIESLLELGFKAFRLFPDVQGYPLNYSPVIEIFNCLDGLKAPLLISVGGRGDITAVSKLTCGKDFPVIIVGCFYSNLSEFIVSARKNKNLYVETHHLASPDSLEVLVNKVGADRIIFGSGTPLEYFQASYMMV
;
A
#
# COMPACT_ATOMS: atom_id res chain seq x y z
N MET A 1 -25.43 -13.49 13.62
CA MET A 1 -24.76 -12.67 12.59
C MET A 1 -23.27 -12.93 12.70
N SER A 2 -22.62 -13.39 11.64
CA SER A 2 -21.16 -13.54 11.60
C SER A 2 -20.53 -12.15 11.80
N LYS A 3 -19.65 -12.01 12.77
CA LYS A 3 -18.92 -10.77 13.03
C LYS A 3 -18.04 -10.51 11.81
N ARG A 4 -18.32 -9.44 11.04
CA ARG A 4 -17.50 -9.07 9.88
C ARG A 4 -16.05 -8.83 10.35
N THR A 5 -15.10 -9.46 9.70
CA THR A 5 -13.67 -9.27 9.97
C THR A 5 -13.16 -8.18 9.05
N ILE A 6 -12.72 -7.05 9.61
CA ILE A 6 -12.13 -5.94 8.85
C ILE A 6 -10.62 -6.12 8.86
N VAL A 7 -10.02 -6.13 7.67
CA VAL A 7 -8.58 -6.08 7.46
C VAL A 7 -8.26 -4.80 6.69
N ASP A 8 -7.42 -3.93 7.26
CA ASP A 8 -7.02 -2.67 6.65
C ASP A 8 -5.65 -2.82 5.99
N ALA A 9 -5.57 -2.61 4.69
CA ALA A 9 -4.34 -2.79 3.93
C ALA A 9 -3.45 -1.54 3.87
N ASN A 10 -3.87 -0.41 4.46
CA ASN A 10 -3.15 0.85 4.31
C ASN A 10 -3.17 1.65 5.63
N THR A 11 -2.23 1.33 6.52
CA THR A 11 -2.08 2.04 7.79
C THR A 11 -0.64 2.41 8.07
N PHE A 12 -0.44 3.37 8.97
CA PHE A 12 0.86 3.92 9.30
C PHE A 12 1.00 4.15 10.81
N PHE A 13 2.24 4.28 11.27
CA PHE A 13 2.55 4.81 12.59
C PHE A 13 3.89 5.57 12.56
N GLY A 14 4.14 6.39 13.58
CA GLY A 14 5.37 7.17 13.72
C GLY A 14 5.19 8.63 13.31
N PHE A 15 6.26 9.41 13.34
CA PHE A 15 6.21 10.85 13.10
C PHE A 15 5.92 11.21 11.64
N TYR A 16 4.88 12.05 11.43
CA TYR A 16 4.52 12.59 10.12
C TYR A 16 4.94 14.06 9.97
N PRO A 17 5.94 14.37 9.12
CA PRO A 17 6.54 15.71 9.09
C PRO A 17 5.73 16.77 8.34
N ARG A 18 4.72 16.38 7.53
CA ARG A 18 4.04 17.31 6.61
C ARG A 18 2.89 18.09 7.23
N ARG A 19 2.26 17.57 8.26
CA ARG A 19 1.17 18.24 9.00
C ARG A 19 1.10 17.73 10.43
N LYS A 20 0.51 18.55 11.32
CA LYS A 20 0.27 18.12 12.70
C LYS A 20 -0.90 17.14 12.73
N VAL A 21 -0.62 15.89 13.00
CA VAL A 21 -1.58 14.79 13.20
C VAL A 21 -0.97 13.84 14.23
N ASP A 22 -1.82 13.27 15.09
CA ASP A 22 -1.36 12.20 15.96
C ASP A 22 -1.28 10.90 15.13
N SER A 23 -0.07 10.57 14.74
CA SER A 23 0.27 9.34 14.01
C SER A 23 1.07 8.37 14.88
N SER A 24 0.93 8.47 16.20
CA SER A 24 1.52 7.51 17.14
C SER A 24 0.97 6.09 16.92
N LEU A 25 1.69 5.10 17.40
CA LEU A 25 1.22 3.71 17.41
C LEU A 25 -0.07 3.59 18.23
N GLU A 26 -0.13 4.29 19.34
CA GLU A 26 -1.29 4.33 20.24
C GLU A 26 -2.54 4.84 19.50
N ALA A 27 -2.40 5.91 18.72
CA ALA A 27 -3.49 6.44 17.89
C ALA A 27 -3.97 5.41 16.86
N LEU A 28 -3.07 4.72 16.16
CA LEU A 28 -3.43 3.64 15.23
C LEU A 28 -4.20 2.53 15.94
N LEU A 29 -3.68 2.02 17.06
CA LEU A 29 -4.31 0.93 17.80
C LEU A 29 -5.69 1.32 18.36
N GLN A 30 -5.86 2.58 18.78
CA GLN A 30 -7.14 3.11 19.24
C GLN A 30 -8.15 3.17 18.09
N ILE A 31 -7.77 3.69 16.92
CA ILE A 31 -8.62 3.73 15.72
C ILE A 31 -9.06 2.31 15.32
N MET A 32 -8.13 1.37 15.30
CA MET A 32 -8.43 -0.03 14.99
C MET A 32 -9.45 -0.63 15.96
N LYS A 33 -9.28 -0.39 17.27
CA LYS A 33 -10.18 -0.86 18.31
C LYS A 33 -11.59 -0.27 18.18
N GLU A 34 -11.69 1.04 18.01
CA GLU A 34 -12.96 1.76 17.90
C GLU A 34 -13.77 1.34 16.68
N ASN A 35 -13.09 0.97 15.59
CA ASN A 35 -13.71 0.61 14.33
C ASN A 35 -13.78 -0.89 14.07
N GLY A 36 -13.38 -1.73 15.02
CA GLY A 36 -13.44 -3.18 14.89
C GLY A 36 -12.49 -3.77 13.83
N VAL A 37 -11.40 -3.04 13.50
CA VAL A 37 -10.36 -3.54 12.60
C VAL A 37 -9.59 -4.66 13.29
N SER A 38 -9.67 -5.85 12.75
CA SER A 38 -9.08 -7.06 13.34
C SER A 38 -7.60 -7.21 13.02
N LYS A 39 -7.19 -6.78 11.81
CA LYS A 39 -5.80 -6.79 11.35
C LYS A 39 -5.52 -5.58 10.47
N ALA A 40 -4.29 -5.09 10.50
CA ALA A 40 -3.83 -4.01 9.62
C ALA A 40 -2.45 -4.30 9.05
N LEU A 41 -2.26 -4.05 7.75
CA LEU A 41 -0.96 -3.90 7.13
C LEU A 41 -0.44 -2.52 7.51
N THR A 42 0.75 -2.44 8.11
CA THR A 42 1.30 -1.19 8.63
C THR A 42 2.79 -1.06 8.40
N LEU A 43 3.26 0.17 8.38
CA LEU A 43 4.68 0.52 8.32
C LEU A 43 4.98 1.79 9.13
N SER A 44 6.23 1.92 9.55
CA SER A 44 6.73 3.13 10.20
C SER A 44 6.95 4.25 9.18
N LEU A 45 6.40 5.44 9.46
CA LEU A 45 6.64 6.66 8.67
C LEU A 45 8.13 7.06 8.65
N LYS A 46 8.94 6.59 9.60
CA LYS A 46 10.39 6.76 9.58
C LYS A 46 11.00 6.19 8.29
N GLY A 47 10.48 5.04 7.80
CA GLY A 47 10.93 4.42 6.56
C GLY A 47 10.60 5.23 5.31
N VAL A 48 9.57 6.06 5.37
CA VAL A 48 9.14 6.90 4.24
C VAL A 48 9.94 8.21 4.17
N PHE A 49 10.19 8.84 5.32
CA PHE A 49 10.71 10.22 5.38
C PHE A 49 12.16 10.34 5.80
N TYR A 50 12.76 9.29 6.36
CA TYR A 50 14.13 9.36 6.90
C TYR A 50 15.04 8.22 6.38
N SER A 51 14.86 6.99 6.84
CA SER A 51 15.62 5.81 6.42
C SER A 51 14.72 4.60 6.31
N TYR A 52 14.67 3.97 5.14
CA TYR A 52 13.83 2.79 4.95
C TYR A 52 14.32 1.60 5.79
N GLU A 53 15.63 1.48 6.00
CA GLU A 53 16.24 0.43 6.83
C GLU A 53 15.78 0.56 8.28
N GLU A 54 15.97 1.75 8.89
CA GLU A 54 15.56 2.01 10.27
C GLU A 54 14.04 1.94 10.45
N GLY A 55 13.28 2.39 9.46
CA GLY A 55 11.81 2.28 9.46
C GLY A 55 11.34 0.84 9.38
N ASN A 56 12.02 -0.01 8.61
CA ASN A 56 11.73 -1.43 8.54
C ASN A 56 12.05 -2.15 9.86
N GLU A 57 13.18 -1.85 10.49
CA GLU A 57 13.52 -2.37 11.83
C GLU A 57 12.46 -1.99 12.87
N GLU A 58 12.03 -0.72 12.87
CA GLU A 58 10.98 -0.25 13.76
C GLU A 58 9.65 -0.94 13.50
N THR A 59 9.27 -1.12 12.23
CA THR A 59 8.05 -1.83 11.82
C THR A 59 8.04 -3.27 12.33
N LEU A 60 9.12 -4.01 12.16
CA LEU A 60 9.23 -5.38 12.67
C LEU A 60 9.14 -5.42 14.19
N ARG A 61 9.84 -4.54 14.90
CA ARG A 61 9.82 -4.47 16.35
C ARG A 61 8.40 -4.24 16.89
N VAL A 62 7.66 -3.32 16.27
CA VAL A 62 6.28 -3.01 16.65
C VAL A 62 5.36 -4.18 16.35
N CYS A 63 5.40 -4.73 15.15
CA CYS A 63 4.52 -5.83 14.73
C CYS A 63 4.79 -7.14 15.53
N LYS A 64 6.01 -7.37 15.99
CA LYS A 64 6.34 -8.51 16.87
C LYS A 64 5.55 -8.47 18.18
N ASN A 65 5.26 -7.27 18.70
CA ASN A 65 4.55 -7.06 19.95
C ASN A 65 3.03 -6.91 19.77
N HIS A 66 2.55 -6.77 18.52
CA HIS A 66 1.14 -6.54 18.20
C HIS A 66 0.68 -7.49 17.09
N ARG A 67 0.10 -8.66 17.47
CA ARG A 67 -0.29 -9.73 16.52
C ARG A 67 -1.38 -9.35 15.51
N ASN A 68 -2.05 -8.25 15.73
CA ASN A 68 -3.03 -7.66 14.81
C ASN A 68 -2.40 -6.73 13.77
N LEU A 69 -1.10 -6.42 13.89
CA LEU A 69 -0.35 -5.66 12.91
C LEU A 69 0.50 -6.58 12.05
N MET A 70 0.45 -6.38 10.75
CA MET A 70 1.20 -7.12 9.74
C MET A 70 2.25 -6.20 9.12
N PRO A 71 3.54 -6.52 9.19
CA PRO A 71 4.60 -5.62 8.75
C PRO A 71 4.65 -5.48 7.23
N VAL A 72 4.72 -4.24 6.76
CA VAL A 72 4.99 -3.87 5.37
C VAL A 72 6.38 -3.25 5.29
N ALA A 73 7.23 -3.74 4.39
CA ALA A 73 8.54 -3.17 4.17
C ALA A 73 8.45 -1.94 3.26
N THR A 74 9.00 -0.83 3.71
CA THR A 74 9.25 0.32 2.84
C THR A 74 10.52 0.08 2.04
N LEU A 75 10.52 0.40 0.75
CA LEU A 75 11.72 0.45 -0.09
C LEU A 75 11.92 1.88 -0.58
N ASP A 76 13.18 2.30 -0.64
CA ASP A 76 13.57 3.57 -1.27
C ASP A 76 14.44 3.30 -2.51
N PRO A 77 13.87 3.39 -3.73
CA PRO A 77 14.62 3.12 -4.95
C PRO A 77 15.87 3.97 -5.14
N ARG A 78 15.94 5.14 -4.50
CA ARG A 78 17.12 6.03 -4.58
C ARG A 78 18.33 5.48 -3.82
N ARG A 79 18.09 4.54 -2.89
CA ARG A 79 19.09 3.91 -2.01
C ARG A 79 19.11 2.38 -2.12
N PHE A 80 18.21 1.80 -2.90
CA PHE A 80 18.11 0.35 -3.08
C PHE A 80 19.27 -0.18 -3.94
N LEU A 81 20.17 -0.92 -3.31
CA LEU A 81 21.37 -1.48 -3.95
C LEU A 81 21.47 -3.00 -3.82
N GLY A 82 20.65 -3.61 -2.97
CA GLY A 82 20.76 -5.01 -2.57
C GLY A 82 20.17 -6.02 -3.56
N GLY A 83 19.41 -5.59 -4.56
CA GLY A 83 18.78 -6.46 -5.53
C GLY A 83 17.81 -7.47 -4.90
N ARG A 84 17.67 -8.63 -5.56
CA ARG A 84 16.72 -9.68 -5.15
C ARG A 84 16.99 -10.22 -3.74
N SER A 85 18.26 -10.38 -3.35
CA SER A 85 18.62 -10.92 -2.04
C SER A 85 18.14 -10.04 -0.87
N GLU A 86 18.12 -8.73 -1.04
CA GLU A 86 17.57 -7.82 -0.04
C GLU A 86 16.07 -8.03 0.16
N ILE A 87 15.32 -8.17 -0.93
CA ILE A 87 13.87 -8.43 -0.88
C ILE A 87 13.57 -9.77 -0.24
N GLU A 88 14.32 -10.82 -0.59
CA GLU A 88 14.18 -12.15 -0.01
C GLU A 88 14.48 -12.13 1.49
N SER A 89 15.54 -11.45 1.92
CA SER A 89 15.87 -11.27 3.34
C SER A 89 14.76 -10.56 4.12
N LEU A 90 14.12 -9.55 3.54
CA LEU A 90 12.99 -8.88 4.17
C LEU A 90 11.79 -9.83 4.35
N LEU A 91 11.50 -10.70 3.37
CA LEU A 91 10.47 -11.72 3.50
C LEU A 91 10.80 -12.76 4.58
N GLU A 92 12.04 -13.20 4.68
CA GLU A 92 12.53 -14.11 5.72
C GLU A 92 12.41 -13.51 7.12
N LEU A 93 12.63 -12.19 7.26
CA LEU A 93 12.40 -11.46 8.51
C LEU A 93 10.93 -11.34 8.89
N GLY A 94 10.01 -11.69 7.97
CA GLY A 94 8.58 -11.80 8.24
C GLY A 94 7.70 -10.72 7.68
N PHE A 95 8.22 -9.81 6.84
CA PHE A 95 7.40 -8.84 6.12
C PHE A 95 6.36 -9.55 5.23
N LYS A 96 5.19 -8.94 5.09
CA LYS A 96 4.04 -9.52 4.38
C LYS A 96 3.76 -8.83 3.04
N ALA A 97 4.28 -7.65 2.85
CA ALA A 97 4.12 -6.83 1.66
C ALA A 97 5.25 -5.81 1.57
N PHE A 98 5.37 -5.17 0.42
CA PHE A 98 6.27 -4.05 0.17
C PHE A 98 5.50 -2.79 -0.17
N ARG A 99 6.12 -1.63 0.04
CA ARG A 99 5.50 -0.34 -0.25
C ARG A 99 6.50 0.61 -0.90
N LEU A 100 6.04 1.29 -1.98
CA LEU A 100 6.74 2.36 -2.69
C LEU A 100 5.96 3.67 -2.63
N PHE A 101 6.68 4.80 -2.51
CA PHE A 101 6.13 6.14 -2.36
C PHE A 101 6.74 7.12 -3.40
N PRO A 102 6.45 6.96 -4.71
CA PRO A 102 7.06 7.76 -5.77
C PRO A 102 6.93 9.28 -5.54
N ASP A 103 5.72 9.77 -5.26
CA ASP A 103 5.46 11.20 -5.07
C ASP A 103 6.12 11.77 -3.81
N VAL A 104 6.11 10.99 -2.71
CA VAL A 104 6.64 11.42 -1.42
C VAL A 104 8.17 11.48 -1.46
N GLN A 105 8.77 10.50 -2.10
CA GLN A 105 10.23 10.32 -2.19
C GLN A 105 10.83 10.95 -3.47
N GLY A 106 10.00 11.44 -4.39
CA GLY A 106 10.42 12.25 -5.53
C GLY A 106 11.17 11.49 -6.62
N TYR A 107 10.68 10.31 -7.01
CA TYR A 107 11.24 9.56 -8.15
C TYR A 107 10.14 9.14 -9.14
N PRO A 108 10.46 9.11 -10.45
CA PRO A 108 9.51 8.70 -11.46
C PRO A 108 9.41 7.17 -11.57
N LEU A 109 8.28 6.66 -12.07
CA LEU A 109 8.06 5.22 -12.23
C LEU A 109 8.96 4.55 -13.27
N ASN A 110 9.53 5.30 -14.20
CA ASN A 110 10.51 4.81 -15.19
C ASN A 110 11.97 4.88 -14.69
N TYR A 111 12.19 5.12 -13.40
CA TYR A 111 13.51 5.11 -12.78
C TYR A 111 14.05 3.67 -12.71
N SER A 112 15.31 3.45 -13.17
CA SER A 112 15.88 2.11 -13.28
C SER A 112 15.80 1.27 -11.99
N PRO A 113 16.08 1.81 -10.78
CA PRO A 113 15.90 1.06 -9.54
C PRO A 113 14.45 0.65 -9.23
N VAL A 114 13.45 1.42 -9.67
CA VAL A 114 12.04 1.01 -9.58
C VAL A 114 11.80 -0.23 -10.45
N ILE A 115 12.28 -0.19 -11.70
CA ILE A 115 12.16 -1.32 -12.64
C ILE A 115 12.83 -2.56 -12.04
N GLU A 116 14.01 -2.40 -11.43
CA GLU A 116 14.75 -3.49 -10.79
C GLU A 116 13.97 -4.08 -9.60
N ILE A 117 13.37 -3.27 -8.74
CA ILE A 117 12.52 -3.75 -7.65
C ILE A 117 11.37 -4.61 -8.18
N PHE A 118 10.70 -4.19 -9.27
CA PHE A 118 9.65 -4.98 -9.88
C PHE A 118 10.18 -6.32 -10.44
N ASN A 119 11.40 -6.34 -10.99
CA ASN A 119 12.05 -7.58 -11.44
C ASN A 119 12.41 -8.49 -10.26
N CYS A 120 12.92 -7.93 -9.17
CA CYS A 120 13.27 -8.67 -7.97
C CYS A 120 12.06 -9.29 -7.25
N LEU A 121 10.88 -8.65 -7.32
CA LEU A 121 9.63 -9.17 -6.75
C LEU A 121 9.01 -10.31 -7.56
N ASP A 122 9.39 -10.45 -8.83
CA ASP A 122 8.82 -11.46 -9.71
C ASP A 122 9.03 -12.89 -9.20
N GLY A 123 7.95 -13.67 -9.14
CA GLY A 123 7.94 -15.04 -8.61
C GLY A 123 7.89 -15.14 -7.08
N LEU A 124 8.04 -14.03 -6.32
CA LEU A 124 7.98 -14.07 -4.85
C LEU A 124 6.55 -14.02 -4.29
N LYS A 125 5.55 -13.72 -5.13
CA LYS A 125 4.11 -13.63 -4.77
C LYS A 125 3.79 -12.66 -3.63
N ALA A 126 4.75 -11.84 -3.22
CA ALA A 126 4.58 -10.83 -2.18
C ALA A 126 3.89 -9.58 -2.76
N PRO A 127 2.83 -9.06 -2.15
CA PRO A 127 2.14 -7.87 -2.63
C PRO A 127 3.04 -6.63 -2.60
N LEU A 128 2.94 -5.81 -3.64
CA LEU A 128 3.51 -4.48 -3.68
C LEU A 128 2.39 -3.44 -3.65
N LEU A 129 2.38 -2.58 -2.64
CA LEU A 129 1.55 -1.40 -2.62
C LEU A 129 2.34 -0.23 -3.22
N ILE A 130 1.75 0.52 -4.14
CA ILE A 130 2.41 1.66 -4.75
C ILE A 130 1.49 2.86 -4.83
N SER A 131 1.96 4.00 -4.31
CA SER A 131 1.21 5.26 -4.39
C SER A 131 1.31 5.84 -5.80
N VAL A 132 0.19 6.35 -6.30
CA VAL A 132 0.09 7.02 -7.59
C VAL A 132 -0.54 8.40 -7.38
N GLY A 133 -0.03 9.41 -8.08
CA GLY A 133 -0.50 10.80 -7.96
C GLY A 133 -0.87 11.41 -9.31
N GLY A 134 -0.19 11.00 -10.37
CA GLY A 134 -0.32 11.55 -11.71
C GLY A 134 -1.16 10.71 -12.68
N ARG A 135 -1.62 11.36 -13.74
CA ARG A 135 -2.18 10.65 -14.89
C ARG A 135 -1.05 9.96 -15.65
N GLY A 136 -1.27 8.69 -16.02
CA GLY A 136 -0.26 7.84 -16.66
C GLY A 136 0.52 6.96 -15.68
N ASP A 137 0.45 7.22 -14.38
CA ASP A 137 1.14 6.43 -13.36
C ASP A 137 0.63 4.98 -13.31
N ILE A 138 -0.69 4.78 -13.32
CA ILE A 138 -1.28 3.43 -13.31
C ILE A 138 -0.91 2.69 -14.59
N THR A 139 -0.87 3.37 -15.73
CA THR A 139 -0.41 2.80 -17.00
C THR A 139 1.06 2.37 -16.92
N ALA A 140 1.92 3.18 -16.31
CA ALA A 140 3.33 2.85 -16.11
C ALA A 140 3.48 1.62 -15.19
N VAL A 141 2.79 1.61 -14.04
CA VAL A 141 2.77 0.46 -13.13
C VAL A 141 2.26 -0.79 -13.84
N SER A 142 1.19 -0.69 -14.62
CA SER A 142 0.63 -1.81 -15.38
C SER A 142 1.64 -2.40 -16.38
N LYS A 143 2.45 -1.56 -17.02
CA LYS A 143 3.53 -2.03 -17.91
C LYS A 143 4.63 -2.75 -17.13
N LEU A 144 5.01 -2.23 -15.96
CA LEU A 144 6.04 -2.83 -15.10
C LEU A 144 5.63 -4.20 -14.56
N THR A 145 4.33 -4.43 -14.37
CA THR A 145 3.79 -5.69 -13.81
C THR A 145 3.33 -6.67 -14.86
N CYS A 146 3.33 -6.28 -16.14
CA CYS A 146 2.87 -7.17 -17.22
C CYS A 146 3.75 -8.41 -17.31
N GLY A 147 3.14 -9.60 -17.22
CA GLY A 147 3.83 -10.89 -17.27
C GLY A 147 4.54 -11.31 -15.99
N LYS A 148 4.42 -10.56 -14.90
CA LYS A 148 5.02 -10.88 -13.59
C LYS A 148 4.02 -11.59 -12.67
N ASP A 149 4.54 -12.39 -11.73
CA ASP A 149 3.73 -13.22 -10.82
C ASP A 149 3.74 -12.66 -9.39
N PHE A 150 3.23 -11.44 -9.20
CA PHE A 150 2.92 -10.88 -7.89
C PHE A 150 1.82 -9.81 -7.97
N PRO A 151 0.99 -9.65 -6.92
CA PRO A 151 -0.08 -8.64 -6.92
C PRO A 151 0.48 -7.24 -6.67
N VAL A 152 -0.07 -6.26 -7.40
CA VAL A 152 0.24 -4.84 -7.19
C VAL A 152 -1.04 -4.09 -6.83
N ILE A 153 -1.00 -3.41 -5.69
CA ILE A 153 -2.11 -2.66 -5.13
C ILE A 153 -1.85 -1.17 -5.39
N ILE A 154 -2.68 -0.58 -6.25
CA ILE A 154 -2.67 0.85 -6.53
C ILE A 154 -3.27 1.58 -5.33
N VAL A 155 -2.51 2.51 -4.77
CA VAL A 155 -2.92 3.35 -3.65
C VAL A 155 -3.01 4.80 -4.10
N GLY A 156 -4.08 5.48 -3.71
CA GLY A 156 -4.33 6.86 -4.13
C GLY A 156 -5.03 6.97 -5.50
N CYS A 157 -5.88 6.02 -5.83
CA CYS A 157 -6.71 6.10 -7.02
C CYS A 157 -7.85 7.11 -6.80
N PHE A 158 -7.71 8.29 -7.41
CA PHE A 158 -8.74 9.34 -7.40
C PHE A 158 -9.68 9.22 -8.60
N TYR A 159 -10.75 10.02 -8.60
CA TYR A 159 -11.64 10.14 -9.75
C TYR A 159 -10.89 10.39 -11.07
N SER A 160 -9.85 11.21 -11.04
CA SER A 160 -9.07 11.60 -12.23
C SER A 160 -8.33 10.46 -12.92
N ASN A 161 -8.06 9.35 -12.22
CA ASN A 161 -7.37 8.17 -12.75
C ASN A 161 -8.15 6.87 -12.61
N LEU A 162 -9.44 6.94 -12.23
CA LEU A 162 -10.33 5.78 -12.14
C LEU A 162 -10.47 5.04 -13.48
N SER A 163 -10.68 5.77 -14.58
CA SER A 163 -10.78 5.19 -15.93
C SER A 163 -9.46 4.51 -16.34
N GLU A 164 -8.34 5.10 -15.98
CA GLU A 164 -7.01 4.54 -16.24
C GLU A 164 -6.83 3.20 -15.52
N PHE A 165 -7.24 3.12 -14.23
CA PHE A 165 -7.23 1.86 -13.49
C PHE A 165 -8.11 0.80 -14.16
N ILE A 166 -9.34 1.13 -14.51
CA ILE A 166 -10.28 0.17 -15.12
C ILE A 166 -9.70 -0.42 -16.43
N VAL A 167 -9.15 0.42 -17.31
CA VAL A 167 -8.56 -0.02 -18.57
C VAL A 167 -7.32 -0.89 -18.34
N SER A 168 -6.47 -0.51 -17.38
CA SER A 168 -5.25 -1.24 -17.05
C SER A 168 -5.55 -2.58 -16.39
N ALA A 169 -6.48 -2.61 -15.41
CA ALA A 169 -6.85 -3.81 -14.67
C ALA A 169 -7.54 -4.89 -15.54
N ARG A 170 -8.25 -4.48 -16.58
CA ARG A 170 -8.83 -5.45 -17.57
C ARG A 170 -7.76 -6.21 -18.35
N LYS A 171 -6.61 -5.57 -18.59
CA LYS A 171 -5.48 -6.14 -19.34
C LYS A 171 -4.50 -6.85 -18.44
N ASN A 172 -4.40 -6.43 -17.17
CA ASN A 172 -3.46 -6.93 -16.19
C ASN A 172 -4.19 -7.42 -14.93
N LYS A 173 -4.23 -8.74 -14.75
CA LYS A 173 -4.93 -9.38 -13.64
C LYS A 173 -4.21 -9.22 -12.28
N ASN A 174 -2.98 -8.76 -12.27
CA ASN A 174 -2.20 -8.54 -11.05
C ASN A 174 -2.43 -7.16 -10.41
N LEU A 175 -3.23 -6.28 -11.07
CA LEU A 175 -3.56 -4.98 -10.52
C LEU A 175 -4.79 -5.05 -9.62
N TYR A 176 -4.67 -4.47 -8.45
CA TYR A 176 -5.70 -4.25 -7.45
C TYR A 176 -5.77 -2.76 -7.12
N VAL A 177 -6.85 -2.29 -6.55
CA VAL A 177 -7.01 -0.90 -6.09
C VAL A 177 -7.42 -0.87 -4.63
N GLU A 178 -6.88 0.07 -3.91
CA GLU A 178 -7.18 0.32 -2.50
C GLU A 178 -8.16 1.49 -2.39
N THR A 179 -9.02 1.47 -1.35
CA THR A 179 -10.24 2.30 -1.30
C THR A 179 -10.08 3.72 -0.79
N HIS A 180 -9.00 4.08 -0.06
CA HIS A 180 -8.98 5.32 0.74
C HIS A 180 -9.20 6.64 -0.03
N HIS A 181 -8.98 6.68 -1.32
CA HIS A 181 -9.22 7.87 -2.16
C HIS A 181 -10.30 7.68 -3.23
N LEU A 182 -11.07 6.61 -3.17
CA LEU A 182 -12.19 6.37 -4.10
C LEU A 182 -13.46 7.17 -3.75
N ALA A 183 -13.30 8.39 -3.28
CA ALA A 183 -14.38 9.23 -2.72
C ALA A 183 -15.29 9.90 -3.78
N SER A 184 -15.28 9.47 -5.02
CA SER A 184 -16.20 9.99 -6.04
C SER A 184 -17.52 9.22 -6.03
N PRO A 185 -18.66 9.87 -6.39
CA PRO A 185 -19.94 9.18 -6.51
C PRO A 185 -19.83 7.95 -7.41
N ASP A 186 -20.46 6.85 -7.00
CA ASP A 186 -20.56 5.57 -7.73
C ASP A 186 -19.21 4.91 -8.09
N SER A 187 -18.09 5.41 -7.56
CA SER A 187 -16.76 4.87 -7.93
C SER A 187 -16.60 3.40 -7.59
N LEU A 188 -17.11 2.98 -6.44
CA LEU A 188 -17.03 1.59 -6.00
C LEU A 188 -17.92 0.69 -6.84
N GLU A 189 -19.17 1.08 -7.09
CA GLU A 189 -20.11 0.36 -7.96
C GLU A 189 -19.57 0.24 -9.39
N VAL A 190 -19.00 1.30 -9.92
CA VAL A 190 -18.36 1.29 -11.25
C VAL A 190 -17.19 0.31 -11.27
N LEU A 191 -16.34 0.29 -10.24
CA LEU A 191 -15.24 -0.65 -10.14
C LEU A 191 -15.73 -2.10 -10.05
N VAL A 192 -16.69 -2.39 -9.16
CA VAL A 192 -17.28 -3.74 -9.01
C VAL A 192 -17.84 -4.22 -10.35
N ASN A 193 -18.58 -3.37 -11.06
CA ASN A 193 -19.21 -3.73 -12.34
C ASN A 193 -18.18 -3.87 -13.49
N LYS A 194 -17.06 -3.17 -13.45
CA LYS A 194 -16.11 -3.13 -14.58
C LYS A 194 -14.92 -4.06 -14.43
N VAL A 195 -14.48 -4.32 -13.19
CA VAL A 195 -13.27 -5.12 -12.91
C VAL A 195 -13.49 -6.25 -11.88
N GLY A 196 -14.57 -6.23 -11.11
CA GLY A 196 -14.90 -7.21 -10.09
C GLY A 196 -14.54 -6.76 -8.67
N ALA A 197 -15.32 -7.20 -7.67
CA ALA A 197 -15.09 -6.88 -6.25
C ALA A 197 -13.80 -7.50 -5.70
N ASP A 198 -13.36 -8.62 -6.26
CA ASP A 198 -12.13 -9.33 -5.91
C ASP A 198 -10.84 -8.53 -6.22
N ARG A 199 -10.97 -7.41 -6.93
CA ARG A 199 -9.87 -6.50 -7.31
C ARG A 199 -9.80 -5.25 -6.44
N ILE A 200 -10.68 -5.13 -5.43
CA ILE A 200 -10.81 -3.97 -4.56
C ILE A 200 -10.40 -4.39 -3.15
N ILE A 201 -9.49 -3.63 -2.55
CA ILE A 201 -8.92 -3.91 -1.23
C ILE A 201 -9.25 -2.74 -0.32
N PHE A 202 -9.80 -3.05 0.87
CA PHE A 202 -10.04 -2.02 1.86
C PHE A 202 -8.74 -1.48 2.43
N GLY A 203 -8.60 -0.17 2.44
CA GLY A 203 -7.55 0.57 3.09
C GLY A 203 -8.04 1.94 3.51
N SER A 204 -7.61 2.42 4.65
CA SER A 204 -8.11 3.67 5.24
C SER A 204 -7.13 4.84 5.16
N GLY A 205 -5.82 4.56 5.07
CA GLY A 205 -4.79 5.59 5.19
C GLY A 205 -4.57 6.07 6.64
N THR A 206 -5.18 5.41 7.64
CA THR A 206 -5.09 5.83 9.04
C THR A 206 -3.69 5.65 9.64
N PRO A 207 -3.34 6.49 10.61
CA PRO A 207 -4.05 7.63 11.18
C PRO A 207 -3.87 8.95 10.40
N LEU A 208 -3.26 8.91 9.22
CA LEU A 208 -3.07 10.11 8.40
C LEU A 208 -4.38 10.61 7.79
N GLU A 209 -5.31 9.70 7.52
CA GLU A 209 -6.63 10.00 6.98
C GLU A 209 -7.73 9.51 7.94
N TYR A 210 -8.95 10.00 7.76
CA TYR A 210 -10.08 9.59 8.58
C TYR A 210 -10.59 8.21 8.17
N PHE A 211 -10.59 7.27 9.10
CA PHE A 211 -11.07 5.89 8.87
C PHE A 211 -12.48 5.85 8.25
N GLN A 212 -13.40 6.64 8.80
CA GLN A 212 -14.80 6.67 8.37
C GLN A 212 -14.95 7.08 6.90
N ALA A 213 -14.06 7.93 6.37
CA ALA A 213 -14.14 8.36 4.98
C ALA A 213 -14.02 7.16 4.01
N SER A 214 -13.15 6.21 4.30
CA SER A 214 -13.00 4.99 3.50
C SER A 214 -14.04 3.93 3.85
N TYR A 215 -14.39 3.81 5.14
CA TYR A 215 -15.31 2.77 5.63
C TYR A 215 -16.74 2.96 5.16
N MET A 216 -17.22 4.20 5.09
CA MET A 216 -18.60 4.51 4.65
C MET A 216 -18.81 4.31 3.14
N MET A 217 -17.75 4.11 2.36
CA MET A 217 -17.85 3.84 0.92
C MET A 217 -18.01 2.34 0.60
N VAL A 218 -17.72 1.46 1.55
CA VAL A 218 -17.71 0.00 1.40
C VAL A 218 -18.91 -0.64 2.11
#